data_840186d6dbaf770a2afc2af13e63be1c
#
_entry.id   840186d6dbaf770a2afc2af13e63be1c
#
_cell.length_a   1.000
_cell.length_b   1.000
_cell.length_c   1.000
_cell.angle_alpha   90.00
_cell.angle_beta   90.00
_cell.angle_gamma   90.00
#
_symmetry.space_group_name_H-M   'P 1'
#
loop_
_entity.id
_entity.type
_entity.pdbx_description
1 polymer ?
#
loop_
_entity_poly.entity_id
_entity_poly.type
_entity_poly.pdbx_seq_one_letter_code
_entity_poly.pdbx_strand_id
1 'polypeptide(L)'
;MNHNFGEKEVEIIKGKELPVWQTPKYLKSKENAIEMIESGKYNLDDGDFWILQNTYANGTKVMYSGLIISHNGCLKINDSIENKFKPECFHVEPNRYGGLIGVYQDADTFEFGEVSEKNCRNDYPYAMVLKRTMDRVILKKSKLAFYGVYSDSESDEFKEKFDDDEPKQTPKQVQNKRDLKFATDEQIAIIRKMYDEQNFRKLLDAHNIVSIDKLPFDVASSIVQKLKERYGNELV
;
A
#
# COMPACT_ATOMS: atom_id res chain seq x y z
N MET A 1 -22.23 2.86 -26.25
CA MET A 1 -21.65 1.56 -25.80
C MET A 1 -21.79 1.42 -24.32
N ASN A 2 -21.92 0.21 -23.77
CA ASN A 2 -22.03 0.04 -22.32
C ASN A 2 -20.60 -0.16 -21.77
N HIS A 3 -19.98 0.91 -21.28
CA HIS A 3 -18.64 0.89 -20.73
C HIS A 3 -18.65 0.27 -19.32
N ASN A 4 -17.80 -0.74 -19.08
CA ASN A 4 -17.64 -1.41 -17.80
C ASN A 4 -16.17 -1.46 -17.40
N PHE A 5 -15.84 -0.76 -16.34
CA PHE A 5 -14.47 -0.67 -15.80
C PHE A 5 -14.17 -1.70 -14.70
N GLY A 6 -14.77 -2.87 -14.78
CA GLY A 6 -14.63 -3.93 -13.79
C GLY A 6 -15.69 -3.89 -12.67
N GLU A 7 -16.79 -3.20 -12.90
CA GLU A 7 -17.96 -3.21 -12.02
C GLU A 7 -18.54 -4.62 -11.98
N LYS A 8 -18.75 -5.14 -10.79
CA LYS A 8 -19.37 -6.45 -10.56
C LYS A 8 -20.74 -6.28 -9.94
N GLU A 9 -21.69 -7.11 -10.32
CA GLU A 9 -22.95 -7.20 -9.59
C GLU A 9 -22.67 -7.65 -8.16
N VAL A 10 -23.07 -6.83 -7.19
CA VAL A 10 -22.94 -7.14 -5.76
C VAL A 10 -24.34 -7.08 -5.16
N GLU A 11 -24.72 -8.14 -4.47
CA GLU A 11 -25.93 -8.15 -3.65
C GLU A 11 -25.82 -7.09 -2.55
N ILE A 12 -26.67 -6.07 -2.60
CA ILE A 12 -26.74 -5.05 -1.55
C ILE A 12 -27.43 -5.65 -0.34
N ILE A 13 -26.67 -5.98 0.68
CA ILE A 13 -27.23 -6.42 1.95
C ILE A 13 -27.77 -5.19 2.68
N LYS A 14 -29.06 -5.20 3.05
CA LYS A 14 -29.74 -4.12 3.78
C LYS A 14 -28.87 -3.60 4.94
N GLY A 15 -28.57 -2.28 4.92
CA GLY A 15 -27.82 -1.60 5.97
C GLY A 15 -26.30 -1.47 5.73
N LYS A 16 -25.78 -1.88 4.57
CA LYS A 16 -24.38 -1.67 4.18
C LYS A 16 -24.24 -0.50 3.20
N GLU A 17 -23.04 0.09 3.19
CA GLU A 17 -22.69 1.17 2.28
C GLU A 17 -22.86 0.74 0.81
N LEU A 18 -23.27 1.69 -0.03
CA LEU A 18 -23.40 1.47 -1.47
C LEU A 18 -22.05 1.03 -2.05
N PRO A 19 -22.07 0.09 -3.02
CA PRO A 19 -20.86 -0.20 -3.79
C PRO A 19 -20.32 1.10 -4.40
N VAL A 20 -19.00 1.17 -4.49
CA VAL A 20 -18.30 2.36 -4.99
C VAL A 20 -18.84 2.85 -6.32
N TRP A 21 -19.14 1.94 -7.24
CA TRP A 21 -19.68 2.27 -8.57
C TRP A 21 -21.12 2.80 -8.56
N GLN A 22 -21.77 2.87 -7.41
CA GLN A 22 -23.05 3.54 -7.22
C GLN A 22 -22.90 4.89 -6.49
N THR A 23 -21.68 5.25 -6.08
CA THR A 23 -21.46 6.55 -5.45
C THR A 23 -21.50 7.68 -6.48
N PRO A 24 -22.05 8.88 -6.13
CA PRO A 24 -22.06 10.02 -7.03
C PRO A 24 -20.66 10.43 -7.52
N LYS A 25 -19.66 10.26 -6.66
CA LYS A 25 -18.26 10.56 -6.99
C LYS A 25 -17.77 9.65 -8.11
N TYR A 26 -17.98 8.34 -7.98
CA TYR A 26 -17.58 7.38 -9.01
C TYR A 26 -18.32 7.59 -10.32
N LEU A 27 -19.66 7.75 -10.26
CA LEU A 27 -20.47 7.97 -11.45
C LEU A 27 -19.99 9.18 -12.26
N LYS A 28 -19.64 10.26 -11.57
CA LYS A 28 -19.08 11.44 -12.22
C LYS A 28 -17.69 11.17 -12.83
N SER A 29 -16.84 10.41 -12.16
CA SER A 29 -15.52 10.01 -12.68
C SER A 29 -15.69 9.13 -13.92
N LYS A 30 -16.63 8.19 -13.88
CA LYS A 30 -16.96 7.29 -15.00
C LYS A 30 -17.48 8.07 -16.20
N GLU A 31 -18.42 9.01 -16.00
CA GLU A 31 -18.95 9.86 -17.06
C GLU A 31 -17.85 10.61 -17.81
N ASN A 32 -16.92 11.24 -17.08
CA ASN A 32 -15.78 11.93 -17.70
C ASN A 32 -14.83 10.97 -18.43
N ALA A 33 -14.57 9.78 -17.89
CA ALA A 33 -13.74 8.79 -18.57
C ALA A 33 -14.40 8.31 -19.88
N ILE A 34 -15.70 8.06 -19.88
CA ILE A 34 -16.47 7.69 -21.08
C ILE A 34 -16.41 8.82 -22.12
N GLU A 35 -16.63 10.06 -21.70
CA GLU A 35 -16.53 11.22 -22.60
C GLU A 35 -15.14 11.31 -23.25
N MET A 36 -14.08 11.05 -22.50
CA MET A 36 -12.71 11.04 -23.06
C MET A 36 -12.49 9.88 -24.04
N ILE A 37 -13.01 8.68 -23.75
CA ILE A 37 -12.95 7.53 -24.67
C ILE A 37 -13.72 7.84 -25.95
N GLU A 38 -14.97 8.25 -25.83
CA GLU A 38 -15.87 8.50 -26.96
C GLU A 38 -15.40 9.69 -27.84
N SER A 39 -14.69 10.65 -27.24
CA SER A 39 -14.10 11.76 -28.01
C SER A 39 -13.08 11.28 -29.04
N GLY A 40 -12.50 10.09 -28.85
CA GLY A 40 -11.41 9.55 -29.68
C GLY A 40 -10.11 10.35 -29.64
N LYS A 41 -10.09 11.46 -28.89
CA LYS A 41 -8.96 12.41 -28.85
C LYS A 41 -7.70 11.80 -28.25
N TYR A 42 -7.87 10.91 -27.26
CA TYR A 42 -6.75 10.39 -26.45
C TYR A 42 -6.39 8.94 -26.77
N ASN A 43 -7.07 8.32 -27.72
CA ASN A 43 -6.90 6.91 -28.07
C ASN A 43 -7.04 5.97 -26.86
N LEU A 44 -7.94 6.32 -25.94
CA LEU A 44 -8.26 5.55 -24.73
C LEU A 44 -9.32 4.49 -25.05
N ASP A 45 -9.30 3.41 -24.27
CA ASP A 45 -10.31 2.36 -24.28
C ASP A 45 -10.68 1.92 -22.86
N ASP A 46 -11.67 1.03 -22.73
CA ASP A 46 -12.12 0.53 -21.41
C ASP A 46 -11.01 -0.15 -20.63
N GLY A 47 -10.04 -0.77 -21.30
CA GLY A 47 -8.90 -1.43 -20.67
C GLY A 47 -7.91 -0.49 -20.01
N ASP A 48 -7.99 0.82 -20.31
CA ASP A 48 -7.16 1.83 -19.65
C ASP A 48 -7.71 2.19 -18.26
N PHE A 49 -8.96 1.82 -17.95
CA PHE A 49 -9.61 2.17 -16.68
C PHE A 49 -10.02 0.93 -15.90
N TRP A 50 -9.97 1.03 -14.57
CA TRP A 50 -10.40 -0.04 -13.69
C TRP A 50 -10.80 0.48 -12.30
N ILE A 51 -11.46 -0.39 -11.53
CA ILE A 51 -11.87 -0.11 -10.16
C ILE A 51 -11.01 -0.93 -9.21
N LEU A 52 -10.42 -0.30 -8.22
CA LEU A 52 -9.77 -1.03 -7.13
C LEU A 52 -10.82 -1.71 -6.27
N GLN A 53 -10.82 -3.03 -6.28
CA GLN A 53 -11.74 -3.86 -5.48
C GLN A 53 -10.92 -4.67 -4.49
N ASN A 54 -11.11 -4.44 -3.20
CA ASN A 54 -10.64 -5.34 -2.16
C ASN A 54 -11.82 -6.18 -1.65
N THR A 55 -11.70 -7.49 -1.79
CA THR A 55 -12.67 -8.43 -1.22
C THR A 55 -12.09 -8.95 0.08
N TYR A 56 -12.73 -8.64 1.21
CA TYR A 56 -12.35 -9.23 2.49
C TYR A 56 -12.69 -10.72 2.55
N ALA A 57 -12.01 -11.47 3.42
CA ALA A 57 -12.23 -12.90 3.59
C ALA A 57 -13.66 -13.29 3.95
N ASN A 58 -14.46 -12.35 4.47
CA ASN A 58 -15.90 -12.50 4.75
C ASN A 58 -16.81 -12.08 3.58
N GLY A 59 -16.25 -11.76 2.42
CA GLY A 59 -16.97 -11.53 1.17
C GLY A 59 -17.76 -10.23 1.03
N THR A 60 -17.63 -9.27 1.94
CA THR A 60 -18.67 -8.24 2.04
C THR A 60 -18.24 -6.78 1.96
N LYS A 61 -16.97 -6.44 1.86
CA LYS A 61 -16.58 -5.02 1.76
C LYS A 61 -15.78 -4.77 0.50
N VAL A 62 -16.36 -4.03 -0.41
CA VAL A 62 -15.65 -3.46 -1.56
C VAL A 62 -15.25 -2.06 -1.15
N MET A 63 -13.98 -1.83 -0.94
CA MET A 63 -13.45 -0.52 -0.58
C MET A 63 -12.77 0.10 -1.78
N TYR A 64 -13.00 1.42 -1.94
CA TYR A 64 -12.52 2.10 -3.11
C TYR A 64 -12.46 3.62 -2.92
N SER A 65 -11.54 4.26 -3.60
CA SER A 65 -11.34 5.70 -3.53
C SER A 65 -11.68 6.49 -4.80
N GLY A 66 -11.89 5.83 -5.96
CA GLY A 66 -12.21 6.50 -7.22
C GLY A 66 -11.98 5.59 -8.44
N LEU A 67 -12.13 6.10 -9.64
CA LEU A 67 -11.75 5.42 -10.88
C LEU A 67 -10.22 5.46 -11.03
N ILE A 68 -9.64 4.33 -11.41
CA ILE A 68 -8.20 4.20 -11.64
C ILE A 68 -7.95 4.19 -13.14
N ILE A 69 -6.95 4.93 -13.58
CA ILE A 69 -6.41 4.84 -14.93
C ILE A 69 -5.04 4.17 -14.91
N SER A 70 -4.76 3.33 -15.89
CA SER A 70 -3.46 2.69 -16.04
C SER A 70 -2.37 3.71 -16.41
N HIS A 71 -1.12 3.40 -16.09
CA HIS A 71 0.01 4.20 -16.53
C HIS A 71 0.04 4.34 -18.06
N ASN A 72 -0.30 3.27 -18.80
CA ASN A 72 -0.41 3.32 -20.26
C ASN A 72 -1.50 4.29 -20.71
N GLY A 73 -2.65 4.33 -20.03
CA GLY A 73 -3.69 5.32 -20.28
C GLY A 73 -3.18 6.76 -20.07
N CYS A 74 -2.40 6.99 -18.99
CA CYS A 74 -1.75 8.28 -18.77
C CYS A 74 -0.79 8.65 -19.93
N LEU A 75 0.00 7.70 -20.42
CA LEU A 75 0.91 7.93 -21.56
C LEU A 75 0.15 8.27 -22.85
N LYS A 76 -0.96 7.58 -23.15
CA LYS A 76 -1.83 7.90 -24.29
C LYS A 76 -2.38 9.34 -24.20
N ILE A 77 -2.80 9.76 -23.00
CA ILE A 77 -3.22 11.14 -22.75
C ILE A 77 -2.08 12.11 -22.99
N ASN A 78 -0.89 11.84 -22.40
CA ASN A 78 0.28 12.69 -22.54
C ASN A 78 0.67 12.91 -24.00
N ASP A 79 0.56 11.87 -24.82
CA ASP A 79 0.85 11.97 -26.26
C ASP A 79 -0.10 12.91 -27.00
N SER A 80 -1.33 13.05 -26.52
CA SER A 80 -2.43 13.75 -27.18
C SER A 80 -2.64 15.17 -26.70
N ILE A 81 -2.06 15.57 -25.55
CA ILE A 81 -2.18 16.94 -25.02
C ILE A 81 -1.05 17.84 -25.50
N GLU A 82 -1.33 19.12 -25.69
CA GLU A 82 -0.31 20.12 -26.11
C GLU A 82 0.75 20.36 -25.01
N ASN A 83 0.29 20.52 -23.77
CA ASN A 83 1.17 20.74 -22.62
C ASN A 83 1.58 19.40 -21.99
N LYS A 84 2.46 18.65 -22.69
CA LYS A 84 2.97 17.34 -22.23
C LYS A 84 3.78 17.44 -20.96
N PHE A 85 3.97 16.29 -20.32
CA PHE A 85 5.01 16.14 -19.30
C PHE A 85 6.38 16.44 -19.92
N LYS A 86 7.17 17.28 -19.28
CA LYS A 86 8.49 17.70 -19.72
C LYS A 86 9.56 17.09 -18.84
N PRO A 87 10.36 16.14 -19.33
CA PRO A 87 11.39 15.49 -18.52
C PRO A 87 12.39 16.45 -17.87
N GLU A 88 12.70 17.57 -18.53
CA GLU A 88 13.60 18.61 -18.04
C GLU A 88 13.05 19.39 -16.83
N CYS A 89 11.74 19.30 -16.60
CA CYS A 89 11.05 19.90 -15.46
C CYS A 89 10.91 18.96 -14.27
N PHE A 90 11.46 17.74 -14.36
CA PHE A 90 11.38 16.70 -13.35
C PHE A 90 12.75 16.42 -12.73
N HIS A 91 12.77 16.27 -11.40
CA HIS A 91 13.95 15.81 -10.68
C HIS A 91 13.56 14.95 -9.49
N VAL A 92 14.51 14.18 -8.96
CA VAL A 92 14.30 13.28 -7.82
C VAL A 92 15.19 13.71 -6.67
N GLU A 93 14.62 13.78 -5.48
CA GLU A 93 15.32 14.10 -4.24
C GLU A 93 15.12 12.99 -3.19
N PRO A 94 16.12 12.79 -2.30
CA PRO A 94 15.92 11.95 -1.13
C PRO A 94 14.87 12.56 -0.19
N ASN A 95 13.95 11.73 0.30
CA ASN A 95 13.02 12.15 1.34
C ASN A 95 13.68 12.02 2.72
N ARG A 96 13.68 13.10 3.50
CA ARG A 96 14.23 13.08 4.87
C ARG A 96 13.55 12.08 5.82
N TYR A 97 12.36 11.62 5.49
CA TYR A 97 11.61 10.60 6.23
C TYR A 97 11.82 9.17 5.71
N GLY A 98 12.76 9.00 4.77
CA GLY A 98 13.05 7.76 4.07
C GLY A 98 12.32 7.66 2.73
N GLY A 99 13.03 7.17 1.70
CA GLY A 99 12.51 7.04 0.34
C GLY A 99 12.92 8.16 -0.61
N LEU A 100 12.12 8.38 -1.65
CA LEU A 100 12.38 9.34 -2.72
C LEU A 100 11.17 10.24 -2.94
N ILE A 101 11.43 11.48 -3.33
CA ILE A 101 10.42 12.42 -3.82
C ILE A 101 10.79 12.78 -5.26
N GLY A 102 9.85 12.58 -6.18
CA GLY A 102 9.89 13.16 -7.51
C GLY A 102 9.19 14.51 -7.49
N VAL A 103 9.84 15.53 -7.96
CA VAL A 103 9.30 16.87 -8.05
C VAL A 103 9.20 17.29 -9.51
N TYR A 104 8.05 17.78 -9.91
CA TYR A 104 7.82 18.35 -11.21
C TYR A 104 7.34 19.79 -11.09
N GLN A 105 7.97 20.68 -11.83
CA GLN A 105 7.56 22.09 -11.90
C GLN A 105 7.76 22.64 -13.31
N ASP A 106 6.68 23.04 -13.95
CA ASP A 106 6.71 23.88 -15.15
C ASP A 106 5.95 25.21 -14.92
N ALA A 107 5.68 25.96 -15.98
CA ALA A 107 5.01 27.25 -15.86
C ALA A 107 3.60 27.18 -15.25
N ASP A 108 2.89 26.07 -15.47
CA ASP A 108 1.46 25.93 -15.17
C ASP A 108 1.18 24.87 -14.09
N THR A 109 2.16 24.00 -13.81
CA THR A 109 1.92 22.82 -12.98
C THR A 109 3.09 22.60 -12.02
N PHE A 110 2.75 22.48 -10.75
CA PHE A 110 3.61 21.92 -9.71
C PHE A 110 2.98 20.66 -9.16
N GLU A 111 3.77 19.57 -9.09
CA GLU A 111 3.31 18.30 -8.57
C GLU A 111 4.49 17.49 -8.01
N PHE A 112 4.20 16.56 -7.12
CA PHE A 112 5.20 15.65 -6.58
C PHE A 112 4.63 14.23 -6.43
N GLY A 113 5.52 13.24 -6.45
CA GLY A 113 5.21 11.85 -6.17
C GLY A 113 6.18 11.30 -5.14
N GLU A 114 5.69 10.62 -4.12
CA GLU A 114 6.50 10.06 -3.05
C GLU A 114 6.57 8.54 -3.16
N VAL A 115 7.76 8.01 -2.88
CA VAL A 115 8.02 6.58 -2.79
C VAL A 115 8.80 6.30 -1.51
N SER A 116 8.32 5.35 -0.72
CA SER A 116 8.95 4.88 0.51
C SER A 116 8.80 3.37 0.62
N GLU A 117 9.47 2.74 1.57
CA GLU A 117 9.31 1.31 1.86
C GLU A 117 7.87 0.92 2.19
N LYS A 118 7.07 1.87 2.69
CA LYS A 118 5.66 1.64 3.06
C LYS A 118 4.72 1.57 1.87
N ASN A 119 5.02 2.31 0.79
CA ASN A 119 4.14 2.46 -0.37
C ASN A 119 4.75 2.01 -1.69
N CYS A 120 5.95 1.40 -1.67
CA CYS A 120 6.61 0.82 -2.83
C CYS A 120 7.14 -0.57 -2.45
N ARG A 121 6.48 -1.60 -2.96
CA ARG A 121 6.89 -2.99 -2.74
C ARG A 121 7.83 -3.52 -3.82
N ASN A 122 8.16 -2.67 -4.79
CA ASN A 122 9.00 -3.01 -5.93
C ASN A 122 10.46 -2.60 -5.66
N ASP A 123 11.38 -3.40 -6.21
CA ASP A 123 12.82 -3.12 -6.15
C ASP A 123 13.27 -1.97 -7.06
N TYR A 124 12.30 -1.19 -7.60
CA TYR A 124 12.53 -0.11 -8.58
C TYR A 124 11.99 1.25 -8.09
N PRO A 125 12.47 1.78 -6.95
CA PRO A 125 11.89 3.00 -6.37
C PRO A 125 12.01 4.22 -7.27
N TYR A 126 13.11 4.35 -8.03
CA TYR A 126 13.29 5.45 -8.99
C TYR A 126 12.27 5.42 -10.14
N ALA A 127 11.99 4.23 -10.68
CA ALA A 127 10.98 4.09 -11.71
C ALA A 127 9.58 4.38 -11.16
N MET A 128 9.29 3.97 -9.93
CA MET A 128 8.00 4.22 -9.29
C MET A 128 7.79 5.70 -8.98
N VAL A 129 8.82 6.42 -8.50
CA VAL A 129 8.69 7.85 -8.21
C VAL A 129 8.47 8.65 -9.49
N LEU A 130 9.15 8.28 -10.60
CA LEU A 130 8.91 8.89 -11.91
C LEU A 130 7.47 8.64 -12.37
N LYS A 131 7.01 7.38 -12.37
CA LYS A 131 5.64 7.01 -12.77
C LYS A 131 4.60 7.80 -11.98
N ARG A 132 4.68 7.82 -10.65
CA ARG A 132 3.73 8.53 -9.80
C ARG A 132 3.69 10.02 -10.10
N THR A 133 4.85 10.66 -10.18
CA THR A 133 4.90 12.10 -10.48
C THR A 133 4.37 12.38 -11.87
N MET A 134 4.78 11.62 -12.86
CA MET A 134 4.35 11.77 -14.25
C MET A 134 2.85 11.59 -14.40
N ASP A 135 2.29 10.52 -13.85
CA ASP A 135 0.85 10.24 -13.91
C ASP A 135 0.03 11.35 -13.24
N ARG A 136 0.45 11.83 -12.06
CA ARG A 136 -0.20 12.96 -11.36
C ARG A 136 -0.19 14.23 -12.20
N VAL A 137 0.94 14.55 -12.83
CA VAL A 137 1.07 15.71 -13.71
C VAL A 137 0.12 15.57 -14.90
N ILE A 138 0.08 14.41 -15.55
CA ILE A 138 -0.78 14.16 -16.71
C ILE A 138 -2.26 14.26 -16.31
N LEU A 139 -2.66 13.63 -15.21
CA LEU A 139 -4.03 13.69 -14.71
C LEU A 139 -4.46 15.13 -14.36
N LYS A 140 -3.54 15.92 -13.82
CA LYS A 140 -3.79 17.33 -13.52
C LYS A 140 -3.93 18.16 -14.78
N LYS A 141 -3.04 18.01 -15.76
CA LYS A 141 -3.06 18.70 -17.06
C LYS A 141 -4.29 18.32 -17.91
N SER A 142 -4.70 17.06 -17.86
CA SER A 142 -5.91 16.58 -18.54
C SER A 142 -7.21 16.89 -17.77
N LYS A 143 -7.11 17.40 -16.54
CA LYS A 143 -8.21 17.68 -15.61
C LYS A 143 -8.90 16.45 -15.03
N LEU A 144 -8.50 15.23 -15.35
CA LEU A 144 -9.07 13.99 -14.80
C LEU A 144 -8.93 13.90 -13.28
N ALA A 145 -7.82 14.41 -12.72
CA ALA A 145 -7.62 14.46 -11.26
C ALA A 145 -8.77 15.19 -10.54
N PHE A 146 -9.35 16.22 -11.14
CA PHE A 146 -10.46 16.99 -10.54
C PHE A 146 -11.78 16.21 -10.49
N TYR A 147 -11.89 15.16 -11.27
CA TYR A 147 -13.05 14.26 -11.29
C TYR A 147 -12.85 12.99 -10.45
N GLY A 148 -11.72 12.90 -9.72
CA GLY A 148 -11.45 11.79 -8.83
C GLY A 148 -10.95 10.54 -9.53
N VAL A 149 -10.30 10.71 -10.69
CA VAL A 149 -9.52 9.64 -11.34
C VAL A 149 -8.11 9.65 -10.76
N TYR A 150 -7.61 8.47 -10.41
CA TYR A 150 -6.27 8.24 -9.84
C TYR A 150 -5.47 7.32 -10.76
N SER A 151 -4.15 7.37 -10.68
CA SER A 151 -3.32 6.44 -11.46
C SER A 151 -3.14 5.09 -10.75
N ASP A 152 -2.82 4.06 -11.52
CA ASP A 152 -2.49 2.74 -10.99
C ASP A 152 -1.22 2.74 -10.13
N SER A 153 -0.31 3.66 -10.40
CA SER A 153 0.91 3.85 -9.60
C SER A 153 0.64 4.29 -8.15
N GLU A 154 -0.58 4.80 -7.88
CA GLU A 154 -1.05 5.18 -6.54
C GLU A 154 -1.91 4.09 -5.88
N SER A 155 -2.25 3.03 -6.61
CA SER A 155 -3.19 2.00 -6.12
C SER A 155 -2.71 1.29 -4.85
N ASP A 156 -1.40 1.17 -4.65
CA ASP A 156 -0.82 0.55 -3.46
C ASP A 156 -1.05 1.38 -2.19
N GLU A 157 -1.11 2.70 -2.30
CA GLU A 157 -1.45 3.59 -1.17
C GLU A 157 -2.89 3.38 -0.67
N PHE A 158 -3.79 3.00 -1.58
CA PHE A 158 -5.17 2.71 -1.24
C PHE A 158 -5.33 1.34 -0.58
N LYS A 159 -4.53 0.36 -0.96
CA LYS A 159 -4.55 -0.99 -0.36
C LYS A 159 -4.10 -0.98 1.09
N GLU A 160 -3.10 -0.16 1.46
CA GLU A 160 -2.58 -0.09 2.82
C GLU A 160 -3.57 0.54 3.81
N LYS A 161 -4.34 1.56 3.38
CA LYS A 161 -5.35 2.21 4.23
C LYS A 161 -6.50 1.29 4.63
N PHE A 162 -6.69 0.18 3.92
CA PHE A 162 -7.78 -0.76 4.14
C PHE A 162 -7.41 -1.88 5.11
N ASP A 163 -6.12 -2.16 5.27
CA ASP A 163 -5.63 -3.14 6.24
C ASP A 163 -5.67 -2.61 7.68
N ASP A 164 -5.69 -1.26 7.86
CA ASP A 164 -5.69 -0.61 9.17
C ASP A 164 -7.08 -0.44 9.80
N ASP A 165 -8.17 -0.49 9.01
CA ASP A 165 -9.55 -0.25 9.48
C ASP A 165 -10.35 -1.51 9.88
N GLU A 166 -9.80 -2.71 9.72
CA GLU A 166 -10.42 -3.89 10.33
C GLU A 166 -10.28 -3.86 11.85
N PRO A 167 -11.37 -4.07 12.63
CA PRO A 167 -11.22 -4.31 14.04
C PRO A 167 -10.34 -5.56 14.17
N LYS A 168 -9.14 -5.37 14.68
CA LYS A 168 -8.13 -6.42 14.91
C LYS A 168 -8.75 -7.59 15.69
N GLN A 169 -9.44 -8.51 14.99
CA GLN A 169 -9.46 -9.87 15.43
C GLN A 169 -8.02 -10.33 15.28
N THR A 170 -7.36 -10.47 16.41
CA THR A 170 -5.97 -10.91 16.52
C THR A 170 -5.71 -12.05 15.55
N PRO A 171 -5.10 -11.82 14.38
CA PRO A 171 -4.57 -12.93 13.60
C PRO A 171 -3.44 -13.47 14.46
N LYS A 172 -3.39 -14.78 14.66
CA LYS A 172 -2.14 -15.43 15.06
C LYS A 172 -1.11 -14.94 14.05
N GLN A 173 -0.29 -13.98 14.44
CA GLN A 173 0.75 -13.39 13.62
C GLN A 173 1.68 -14.52 13.20
N VAL A 174 1.59 -14.93 11.93
CA VAL A 174 2.73 -15.51 11.25
C VAL A 174 3.66 -14.34 10.94
N GLN A 175 4.32 -13.84 11.97
CA GLN A 175 5.41 -12.90 11.81
C GLN A 175 6.47 -13.59 10.97
N ASN A 176 6.80 -12.97 9.83
CA ASN A 176 7.94 -13.39 9.04
C ASN A 176 9.18 -13.30 9.95
N LYS A 177 9.73 -14.44 10.35
CA LYS A 177 10.85 -14.57 11.31
C LYS A 177 12.12 -13.81 10.90
N ARG A 178 12.15 -13.24 9.71
CA ARG A 178 13.35 -12.58 9.15
C ARG A 178 13.51 -11.10 9.54
N ASP A 179 12.44 -10.44 10.02
CA ASP A 179 12.46 -8.99 10.29
C ASP A 179 12.42 -8.61 11.77
N LEU A 180 12.40 -9.59 12.67
CA LEU A 180 12.35 -9.33 14.12
C LEU A 180 13.76 -9.06 14.65
N LYS A 181 14.00 -7.82 15.03
CA LYS A 181 15.26 -7.41 15.64
C LYS A 181 15.41 -7.90 17.08
N PHE A 182 14.31 -8.03 17.84
CA PHE A 182 14.27 -8.40 19.24
C PHE A 182 13.26 -9.53 19.52
N ALA A 183 13.39 -10.14 20.70
CA ALA A 183 12.52 -11.22 21.17
C ALA A 183 11.04 -10.83 21.15
N THR A 184 10.18 -11.79 20.78
CA THR A 184 8.72 -11.61 20.83
C THR A 184 8.19 -11.76 22.25
N ASP A 185 7.00 -11.20 22.51
CA ASP A 185 6.34 -11.32 23.83
C ASP A 185 6.15 -12.80 24.23
N GLU A 186 5.85 -13.69 23.27
CA GLU A 186 5.72 -15.13 23.52
C GLU A 186 7.06 -15.75 23.93
N GLN A 187 8.16 -15.39 23.26
CA GLN A 187 9.50 -15.87 23.62
C GLN A 187 9.91 -15.37 25.00
N ILE A 188 9.63 -14.10 25.29
CA ILE A 188 9.90 -13.48 26.61
C ILE A 188 9.11 -14.19 27.71
N ALA A 189 7.83 -14.48 27.48
CA ALA A 189 6.98 -15.19 28.45
C ALA A 189 7.52 -16.60 28.76
N ILE A 190 7.93 -17.36 27.74
CA ILE A 190 8.52 -18.68 27.91
C ILE A 190 9.84 -18.60 28.71
N ILE A 191 10.73 -17.67 28.36
CA ILE A 191 12.01 -17.51 29.04
C ILE A 191 11.78 -17.13 30.50
N ARG A 192 10.86 -16.19 30.79
CA ARG A 192 10.54 -15.78 32.16
C ARG A 192 9.90 -16.90 33.00
N LYS A 193 9.08 -17.76 32.39
CA LYS A 193 8.45 -18.89 33.07
C LYS A 193 9.47 -19.96 33.46
N MET A 194 10.52 -20.14 32.66
CA MET A 194 11.46 -21.26 32.79
C MET A 194 12.78 -20.93 33.44
N TYR A 195 13.12 -19.66 33.52
CA TYR A 195 14.35 -19.20 34.18
C TYR A 195 14.07 -18.69 35.59
N ASP A 196 14.81 -19.22 36.58
CA ASP A 196 14.88 -18.59 37.87
C ASP A 196 15.59 -17.23 37.80
N GLU A 197 15.48 -16.43 38.87
CA GLU A 197 16.00 -15.08 38.91
C GLU A 197 17.52 -15.01 38.67
N GLN A 198 18.25 -16.00 39.18
CA GLN A 198 19.70 -16.06 39.02
C GLN A 198 20.13 -16.34 37.56
N ASN A 199 19.48 -17.31 36.91
CA ASN A 199 19.74 -17.65 35.52
C ASN A 199 19.24 -16.56 34.56
N PHE A 200 18.13 -15.89 34.93
CA PHE A 200 17.63 -14.74 34.18
C PHE A 200 18.62 -13.57 34.19
N ARG A 201 19.20 -13.22 35.36
CA ARG A 201 20.23 -12.18 35.46
C ARG A 201 21.48 -12.55 34.66
N LYS A 202 21.95 -13.78 34.75
CA LYS A 202 23.08 -14.26 33.92
C LYS A 202 22.84 -14.15 32.42
N LEU A 203 21.58 -14.37 31.99
CA LEU A 203 21.20 -14.20 30.59
C LEU A 203 21.32 -12.75 30.16
N LEU A 204 20.82 -11.79 30.96
CA LEU A 204 20.91 -10.37 30.66
C LEU A 204 22.38 -9.91 30.61
N ASP A 205 23.17 -10.33 31.57
CA ASP A 205 24.61 -10.00 31.67
C ASP A 205 25.39 -10.57 30.49
N ALA A 206 25.15 -11.83 30.11
CA ALA A 206 25.81 -12.50 29.00
C ALA A 206 25.59 -11.82 27.66
N HIS A 207 24.45 -11.14 27.50
CA HIS A 207 24.11 -10.41 26.28
C HIS A 207 24.26 -8.89 26.41
N ASN A 208 24.77 -8.42 27.56
CA ASN A 208 24.98 -7.00 27.87
C ASN A 208 23.72 -6.15 27.64
N ILE A 209 22.56 -6.66 28.09
CA ILE A 209 21.26 -6.02 27.98
C ILE A 209 20.67 -5.73 29.34
N VAL A 210 19.97 -4.60 29.44
CA VAL A 210 19.34 -4.17 30.72
C VAL A 210 17.95 -4.81 30.90
N SER A 211 17.32 -5.21 29.79
CA SER A 211 15.95 -5.75 29.79
C SER A 211 15.78 -6.80 28.69
N ILE A 212 14.94 -7.82 28.98
CA ILE A 212 14.73 -8.97 28.09
C ILE A 212 14.08 -8.60 26.75
N ASP A 213 13.33 -7.51 26.68
CA ASP A 213 12.74 -6.97 25.45
C ASP A 213 13.80 -6.49 24.42
N LYS A 214 15.05 -6.35 24.88
CA LYS A 214 16.20 -6.04 24.01
C LYS A 214 17.01 -7.27 23.60
N LEU A 215 16.59 -8.47 24.00
CA LEU A 215 17.26 -9.70 23.59
C LEU A 215 17.07 -9.91 22.07
N PRO A 216 18.15 -10.15 21.29
CA PRO A 216 18.02 -10.43 19.86
C PRO A 216 17.11 -11.61 19.58
N PHE A 217 16.32 -11.52 18.50
CA PHE A 217 15.31 -12.53 18.15
C PHE A 217 15.90 -13.93 17.95
N ASP A 218 17.04 -14.04 17.29
CA ASP A 218 17.76 -15.29 17.01
C ASP A 218 18.26 -15.95 18.31
N VAL A 219 18.75 -15.16 19.25
CA VAL A 219 19.15 -15.62 20.58
C VAL A 219 17.95 -16.14 21.36
N ALA A 220 16.86 -15.36 21.41
CA ALA A 220 15.62 -15.78 22.05
C ALA A 220 15.05 -17.08 21.44
N SER A 221 15.07 -17.20 20.12
CA SER A 221 14.64 -18.40 19.40
C SER A 221 15.47 -19.62 19.76
N SER A 222 16.78 -19.48 19.83
CA SER A 222 17.70 -20.56 20.24
C SER A 222 17.47 -21.03 21.68
N ILE A 223 17.21 -20.07 22.59
CA ILE A 223 16.90 -20.37 24.00
C ILE A 223 15.57 -21.13 24.09
N VAL A 224 14.52 -20.62 23.47
CA VAL A 224 13.19 -21.24 23.48
C VAL A 224 13.23 -22.64 22.88
N GLN A 225 13.98 -22.86 21.81
CA GLN A 225 14.16 -24.19 21.22
C GLN A 225 14.81 -25.15 22.21
N LYS A 226 15.90 -24.77 22.87
CA LYS A 226 16.58 -25.59 23.89
C LYS A 226 15.67 -25.91 25.08
N LEU A 227 14.84 -24.93 25.47
CA LEU A 227 13.86 -25.14 26.55
C LEU A 227 12.80 -26.17 26.12
N LYS A 228 12.29 -26.11 24.89
CA LYS A 228 11.34 -27.07 24.33
C LYS A 228 11.92 -28.49 24.26
N GLU A 229 13.17 -28.61 23.83
CA GLU A 229 13.87 -29.89 23.76
C GLU A 229 14.06 -30.51 25.18
N ARG A 230 14.29 -29.68 26.19
CA ARG A 230 14.55 -30.12 27.56
C ARG A 230 13.30 -30.42 28.40
N TYR A 231 12.24 -29.63 28.19
CA TYR A 231 11.06 -29.64 29.08
C TYR A 231 9.76 -30.09 28.34
N GLY A 232 9.81 -30.31 27.04
CA GLY A 232 8.70 -30.88 26.25
C GLY A 232 7.35 -30.18 26.49
N ASN A 233 6.36 -30.95 26.90
CA ASN A 233 4.96 -30.51 27.03
C ASN A 233 4.66 -29.62 28.25
N GLU A 234 5.61 -29.29 29.12
CA GLU A 234 5.41 -28.38 30.24
C GLU A 234 5.38 -26.89 29.82
N LEU A 235 5.60 -26.61 28.53
CA LEU A 235 5.66 -25.27 27.96
C LEU A 235 4.34 -24.80 27.33
N VAL A 236 3.29 -25.61 27.35
CA VAL A 236 1.95 -25.28 26.84
C VAL A 236 1.06 -24.73 27.92
#